data_a0d54414adcd0e7b74e40e9b8082955f
#
_entry.id   a0d54414adcd0e7b74e40e9b8082955f
#
_cell.length_a   1.000
_cell.length_b   1.000
_cell.length_c   1.000
_cell.angle_alpha   90.00
_cell.angle_beta   90.00
_cell.angle_gamma   90.00
#
_symmetry.space_group_name_H-M   'P 1'
#
loop_
_entity.id
_entity.type
_entity.pdbx_description
1 polymer ?
#
loop_
_entity_poly.entity_id
_entity_poly.type
_entity_poly.pdbx_seq_one_letter_code
_entity_poly.pdbx_strand_id
1 'polypeptide(L)'
;VKRAIPIFVVLAGLLVAIAVANPFFLEPAGFLAFLKRVAPLAILAAGQYFVIVSGEFDLSVGSLVTVEVVVAARLIDGDEAMTWPVLILLVVIGLLVGLVNGLVTTKLRVPSFITTLGAMLILSGAVFLWTGGAPRGALSQGFRVFGREGVWAVAILVVVVIAAVLLMRADFGRTLVAAGDNEKAARLSGVRVDRVRVFAFVLSGLSAAVAGILLGGFAGVSAQVGQSLEFQAITAVVLGGVVLGGGRGHVVAAIAGAFTLEALFTLLNLHGISGALEYAVQGVIIIAAVAVGGLRLPSLRLSPSKV
;
A
#
# COMPACT_ATOMS: atom_id res chain seq x y z
N VAL A 1 0.15 -12.53 16.96
CA VAL A 1 -0.10 -11.30 17.73
C VAL A 1 1.18 -10.85 18.46
N LYS A 2 1.89 -11.69 19.24
CA LYS A 2 3.11 -11.28 19.98
C LYS A 2 4.20 -10.63 19.14
N ARG A 3 4.35 -11.01 17.86
CA ARG A 3 5.36 -10.43 16.94
C ARG A 3 4.98 -9.05 16.38
N ALA A 4 3.72 -8.65 16.50
CA ALA A 4 3.23 -7.35 16.05
C ALA A 4 3.28 -6.26 17.16
N ILE A 5 3.53 -6.63 18.41
CA ILE A 5 3.57 -5.67 19.53
C ILE A 5 4.59 -4.55 19.32
N PRO A 6 5.84 -4.82 18.84
CA PRO A 6 6.85 -3.78 18.69
C PRO A 6 6.41 -2.59 17.83
N ILE A 7 5.69 -2.84 16.72
CA ILE A 7 5.26 -1.75 15.83
C ILE A 7 4.29 -0.78 16.52
N PHE A 8 3.39 -1.30 17.35
CA PHE A 8 2.45 -0.45 18.08
C PHE A 8 3.14 0.38 19.18
N VAL A 9 4.20 -0.17 19.80
CA VAL A 9 5.01 0.57 20.78
C VAL A 9 5.77 1.70 20.10
N VAL A 10 6.40 1.42 18.95
CA VAL A 10 7.11 2.43 18.14
C VAL A 10 6.13 3.51 17.67
N LEU A 11 4.97 3.12 17.14
CA LEU A 11 3.94 4.05 16.72
C LEU A 11 3.50 4.96 17.86
N ALA A 12 3.19 4.39 19.03
CA ALA A 12 2.78 5.17 20.21
C ALA A 12 3.88 6.16 20.63
N GLY A 13 5.15 5.73 20.64
CA GLY A 13 6.29 6.60 20.94
C GLY A 13 6.42 7.77 19.96
N LEU A 14 6.26 7.51 18.66
CA LEU A 14 6.31 8.56 17.62
C LEU A 14 5.14 9.54 17.75
N LEU A 15 3.91 9.04 18.01
CA LEU A 15 2.75 9.92 18.20
C LEU A 15 2.92 10.82 19.44
N VAL A 16 3.49 10.29 20.52
CA VAL A 16 3.85 11.10 21.70
C VAL A 16 4.92 12.13 21.35
N ALA A 17 5.95 11.75 20.62
CA ALA A 17 6.99 12.68 20.20
C ALA A 17 6.45 13.82 19.31
N ILE A 18 5.53 13.51 18.38
CA ILE A 18 4.84 14.53 17.57
C ILE A 18 4.01 15.46 18.47
N ALA A 19 3.26 14.92 19.42
CA ALA A 19 2.43 15.70 20.33
C ALA A 19 3.24 16.65 21.21
N VAL A 20 4.43 16.23 21.63
CA VAL A 20 5.37 17.08 22.39
C VAL A 20 5.99 18.17 21.48
N ALA A 21 6.37 17.82 20.25
CA ALA A 21 6.97 18.75 19.30
C ALA A 21 5.95 19.76 18.73
N ASN A 22 4.69 19.35 18.59
CA ASN A 22 3.60 20.16 18.07
C ASN A 22 2.28 19.88 18.83
N PRO A 23 1.97 20.67 19.87
CA PRO A 23 0.74 20.49 20.65
C PRO A 23 -0.55 20.56 19.84
N PHE A 24 -0.60 21.25 18.70
CA PHE A 24 -1.74 21.29 17.79
C PHE A 24 -2.14 19.89 17.31
N PHE A 25 -1.20 18.92 17.29
CA PHE A 25 -1.49 17.54 16.94
C PHE A 25 -2.55 16.90 17.85
N LEU A 26 -2.65 17.33 19.12
CA LEU A 26 -3.65 16.83 20.06
C LEU A 26 -5.04 17.44 19.85
N GLU A 27 -5.16 18.51 19.07
CA GLU A 27 -6.45 19.07 18.71
C GLU A 27 -7.15 18.17 17.69
N PRO A 28 -8.50 18.07 17.70
CA PRO A 28 -9.24 17.24 16.75
C PRO A 28 -8.88 17.55 15.29
N ALA A 29 -8.66 18.82 14.95
CA ALA A 29 -8.28 19.25 13.60
C ALA A 29 -6.87 18.77 13.21
N GLY A 30 -5.91 18.87 14.11
CA GLY A 30 -4.52 18.42 13.89
C GLY A 30 -4.44 16.90 13.71
N PHE A 31 -5.12 16.16 14.59
CA PHE A 31 -5.17 14.70 14.50
C PHE A 31 -5.90 14.22 13.22
N LEU A 32 -7.01 14.85 12.88
CA LEU A 32 -7.75 14.55 11.64
C LEU A 32 -6.91 14.84 10.39
N ALA A 33 -6.10 15.91 10.41
CA ALA A 33 -5.19 16.23 9.32
C ALA A 33 -4.10 15.16 9.16
N PHE A 34 -3.58 14.60 10.26
CA PHE A 34 -2.66 13.46 10.23
C PHE A 34 -3.34 12.21 9.67
N LEU A 35 -4.55 11.86 10.15
CA LEU A 35 -5.31 10.70 9.64
C LEU A 35 -5.58 10.81 8.14
N LYS A 36 -5.96 11.99 7.66
CA LYS A 36 -6.19 12.27 6.25
C LYS A 36 -4.93 12.02 5.41
N ARG A 37 -3.77 12.44 5.90
CA ARG A 37 -2.49 12.31 5.19
C ARG A 37 -2.01 10.86 5.15
N VAL A 38 -2.19 10.10 6.22
CA VAL A 38 -1.77 8.69 6.27
C VAL A 38 -2.73 7.76 5.51
N ALA A 39 -3.98 8.14 5.30
CA ALA A 39 -5.00 7.26 4.74
C ALA A 39 -4.61 6.65 3.38
N PRO A 40 -4.10 7.39 2.37
CA PRO A 40 -3.68 6.80 1.09
C PRO A 40 -2.61 5.73 1.26
N LEU A 41 -1.57 6.02 2.06
CA LEU A 41 -0.48 5.07 2.30
C LEU A 41 -0.96 3.83 3.08
N ALA A 42 -1.84 3.99 4.05
CA ALA A 42 -2.40 2.88 4.83
C ALA A 42 -3.27 1.96 3.96
N ILE A 43 -4.01 2.52 3.01
CA ILE A 43 -4.80 1.77 2.03
C ILE A 43 -3.88 1.01 1.08
N LEU A 44 -2.83 1.65 0.55
CA LEU A 44 -1.83 0.99 -0.28
C LEU A 44 -1.11 -0.13 0.48
N ALA A 45 -0.76 0.10 1.74
CA ALA A 45 -0.15 -0.92 2.59
C ALA A 45 -1.08 -2.12 2.83
N ALA A 46 -2.40 -1.91 2.94
CA ALA A 46 -3.36 -2.99 3.02
C ALA A 46 -3.41 -3.83 1.73
N GLY A 47 -3.40 -3.19 0.55
CA GLY A 47 -3.33 -3.88 -0.74
C GLY A 47 -2.02 -4.64 -0.93
N GLN A 48 -0.91 -3.96 -0.68
CA GLN A 48 0.43 -4.53 -0.78
C GLN A 48 0.65 -5.70 0.19
N TYR A 49 0.02 -5.67 1.37
CA TYR A 49 0.03 -6.77 2.32
C TYR A 49 -0.47 -8.08 1.70
N PHE A 50 -1.58 -8.07 0.95
CA PHE A 50 -2.10 -9.28 0.32
C PHE A 50 -1.13 -9.85 -0.71
N VAL A 51 -0.50 -8.99 -1.51
CA VAL A 51 0.48 -9.41 -2.51
C VAL A 51 1.74 -9.97 -1.83
N ILE A 52 2.30 -9.28 -0.82
CA ILE A 52 3.51 -9.74 -0.12
C ILE A 52 3.26 -11.05 0.64
N VAL A 53 2.12 -11.18 1.32
CA VAL A 53 1.78 -12.43 2.04
C VAL A 53 1.60 -13.60 1.07
N SER A 54 1.18 -13.37 -0.18
CA SER A 54 1.13 -14.42 -1.20
C SER A 54 2.49 -14.84 -1.75
N GLY A 55 3.58 -14.17 -1.35
CA GLY A 55 4.95 -14.40 -1.80
C GLY A 55 5.33 -13.59 -3.04
N GLU A 56 4.54 -12.60 -3.42
CA GLU A 56 4.71 -11.78 -4.62
C GLU A 56 4.96 -10.29 -4.28
N PHE A 57 5.25 -9.45 -5.28
CA PHE A 57 5.46 -8.00 -5.15
C PHE A 57 4.65 -7.24 -6.19
N ASP A 58 4.17 -6.05 -5.84
CA ASP A 58 3.52 -5.13 -6.77
C ASP A 58 4.19 -3.75 -6.73
N LEU A 59 5.04 -3.49 -7.72
CA LEU A 59 5.72 -2.20 -7.87
C LEU A 59 4.90 -1.20 -8.71
N SER A 60 3.78 -1.62 -9.27
CA SER A 60 3.00 -0.75 -10.17
C SER A 60 2.07 0.21 -9.45
N VAL A 61 1.84 0.02 -8.13
CA VAL A 61 0.82 0.76 -7.37
C VAL A 61 1.05 2.28 -7.38
N GLY A 62 2.29 2.75 -7.30
CA GLY A 62 2.59 4.19 -7.32
C GLY A 62 2.30 4.83 -8.68
N SER A 63 2.72 4.17 -9.76
CA SER A 63 2.40 4.63 -11.12
C SER A 63 0.91 4.54 -11.42
N LEU A 64 0.22 3.53 -10.90
CA LEU A 64 -1.23 3.40 -11.03
C LEU A 64 -1.95 4.55 -10.31
N VAL A 65 -1.55 4.91 -9.10
CA VAL A 65 -2.06 6.10 -8.39
C VAL A 65 -1.89 7.36 -9.25
N THR A 66 -0.74 7.52 -9.91
CA THR A 66 -0.51 8.66 -10.81
C THR A 66 -1.47 8.65 -11.99
N VAL A 67 -1.65 7.48 -12.65
CA VAL A 67 -2.63 7.31 -13.74
C VAL A 67 -4.03 7.70 -13.28
N GLU A 68 -4.46 7.22 -12.12
CA GLU A 68 -5.78 7.49 -11.54
C GLU A 68 -6.03 9.00 -11.37
N VAL A 69 -5.07 9.72 -10.80
CA VAL A 69 -5.18 11.17 -10.58
C VAL A 69 -5.18 11.95 -11.89
N VAL A 70 -4.32 11.58 -12.84
CA VAL A 70 -4.22 12.26 -14.13
C VAL A 70 -5.46 12.01 -14.99
N VAL A 71 -5.95 10.77 -15.03
CA VAL A 71 -7.20 10.40 -15.73
C VAL A 71 -8.39 11.17 -15.13
N ALA A 72 -8.48 11.18 -13.80
CA ALA A 72 -9.54 11.92 -13.12
C ALA A 72 -9.53 13.40 -13.50
N ALA A 73 -8.38 14.06 -13.40
CA ALA A 73 -8.29 15.49 -13.71
C ALA A 73 -8.65 15.80 -15.16
N ARG A 74 -8.20 14.95 -16.09
CA ARG A 74 -8.41 15.16 -17.53
C ARG A 74 -9.84 14.93 -17.97
N LEU A 75 -10.52 13.92 -17.39
CA LEU A 75 -11.88 13.55 -17.77
C LEU A 75 -12.95 14.36 -17.03
N ILE A 76 -12.67 14.74 -15.79
CA ILE A 76 -13.58 15.60 -15.02
C ILE A 76 -13.53 17.05 -15.54
N ASP A 77 -12.32 17.57 -15.73
CA ASP A 77 -12.04 18.95 -16.21
C ASP A 77 -12.94 20.03 -15.57
N GLY A 78 -13.20 19.87 -14.26
CA GLY A 78 -14.04 20.75 -13.46
C GLY A 78 -15.54 20.47 -13.52
N ASP A 79 -16.01 19.56 -14.39
CA ASP A 79 -17.42 19.21 -14.50
C ASP A 79 -17.87 18.27 -13.37
N GLU A 80 -18.80 18.73 -12.53
CA GLU A 80 -19.37 17.93 -11.44
C GLU A 80 -20.14 16.70 -11.93
N ALA A 81 -20.75 16.75 -13.10
CA ALA A 81 -21.53 15.65 -13.67
C ALA A 81 -20.60 14.44 -13.99
N MET A 82 -19.33 14.70 -14.30
CA MET A 82 -18.34 13.68 -14.62
C MET A 82 -17.74 13.02 -13.38
N THR A 83 -17.98 13.52 -12.17
CA THR A 83 -17.38 12.99 -10.93
C THR A 83 -17.67 11.50 -10.75
N TRP A 84 -18.94 11.10 -10.71
CA TRP A 84 -19.31 9.70 -10.46
C TRP A 84 -18.93 8.74 -11.59
N PRO A 85 -19.17 9.07 -12.87
CA PRO A 85 -18.70 8.23 -13.98
C PRO A 85 -17.19 7.99 -13.92
N VAL A 86 -16.41 9.02 -13.62
CA VAL A 86 -14.95 8.91 -13.55
C VAL A 86 -14.53 8.11 -12.32
N LEU A 87 -15.12 8.31 -11.14
CA LEU A 87 -14.83 7.48 -9.96
C LEU A 87 -15.02 5.98 -10.24
N ILE A 88 -16.10 5.61 -10.94
CA ILE A 88 -16.33 4.21 -11.34
C ILE A 88 -15.24 3.75 -12.32
N LEU A 89 -14.86 4.58 -13.28
CA LEU A 89 -13.81 4.28 -14.24
C LEU A 89 -12.46 4.02 -13.54
N LEU A 90 -12.09 4.86 -12.55
CA LEU A 90 -10.87 4.68 -11.78
C LEU A 90 -10.85 3.30 -11.09
N VAL A 91 -11.93 2.93 -10.41
CA VAL A 91 -12.04 1.59 -9.79
C VAL A 91 -11.87 0.49 -10.83
N VAL A 92 -12.48 0.63 -12.02
CA VAL A 92 -12.33 -0.36 -13.11
C VAL A 92 -10.89 -0.42 -13.60
N ILE A 93 -10.20 0.71 -13.78
CA ILE A 93 -8.78 0.76 -14.17
C ILE A 93 -7.93 0.02 -13.13
N GLY A 94 -8.10 0.34 -11.85
CA GLY A 94 -7.37 -0.33 -10.77
C GLY A 94 -7.57 -1.85 -10.75
N LEU A 95 -8.82 -2.31 -10.88
CA LEU A 95 -9.15 -3.73 -10.95
C LEU A 95 -8.52 -4.40 -12.19
N LEU A 96 -8.55 -3.75 -13.35
CA LEU A 96 -7.98 -4.27 -14.60
C LEU A 96 -6.45 -4.37 -14.53
N VAL A 97 -5.77 -3.35 -14.04
CA VAL A 97 -4.30 -3.38 -13.89
C VAL A 97 -3.89 -4.47 -12.91
N GLY A 98 -4.56 -4.57 -11.76
CA GLY A 98 -4.32 -5.66 -10.81
C GLY A 98 -4.59 -7.04 -11.42
N LEU A 99 -5.68 -7.20 -12.16
CA LEU A 99 -6.00 -8.45 -12.87
C LEU A 99 -4.92 -8.82 -13.89
N VAL A 100 -4.46 -7.88 -14.72
CA VAL A 100 -3.40 -8.09 -15.71
C VAL A 100 -2.11 -8.51 -15.03
N ASN A 101 -1.66 -7.78 -13.99
CA ASN A 101 -0.47 -8.13 -13.22
C ASN A 101 -0.57 -9.54 -12.64
N GLY A 102 -1.71 -9.87 -12.04
CA GLY A 102 -1.97 -11.19 -11.48
C GLY A 102 -1.97 -12.30 -12.54
N LEU A 103 -2.58 -12.08 -13.69
CA LEU A 103 -2.62 -13.06 -14.79
C LEU A 103 -1.25 -13.25 -15.42
N VAL A 104 -0.52 -12.19 -15.70
CA VAL A 104 0.84 -12.28 -16.27
C VAL A 104 1.75 -13.05 -15.30
N THR A 105 1.72 -12.71 -14.02
CA THR A 105 2.52 -13.39 -13.00
C THR A 105 2.17 -14.88 -12.89
N THR A 106 0.89 -15.23 -12.84
CA THR A 106 0.47 -16.61 -12.54
C THR A 106 0.34 -17.50 -13.79
N LYS A 107 -0.17 -16.97 -14.91
CA LYS A 107 -0.45 -17.76 -16.12
C LYS A 107 0.75 -17.78 -17.07
N LEU A 108 1.41 -16.64 -17.27
CA LEU A 108 2.63 -16.57 -18.08
C LEU A 108 3.88 -16.93 -17.26
N ARG A 109 3.75 -17.09 -15.93
CA ARG A 109 4.83 -17.44 -15.00
C ARG A 109 6.01 -16.46 -15.04
N VAL A 110 5.73 -15.20 -15.34
CA VAL A 110 6.73 -14.12 -15.23
C VAL A 110 6.87 -13.75 -13.75
N PRO A 111 8.08 -13.65 -13.20
CA PRO A 111 8.26 -13.18 -11.83
C PRO A 111 7.54 -11.86 -11.56
N SER A 112 6.82 -11.75 -10.45
CA SER A 112 5.98 -10.58 -10.14
C SER A 112 6.76 -9.27 -10.12
N PHE A 113 8.01 -9.31 -9.63
CA PHE A 113 8.90 -8.15 -9.66
C PHE A 113 9.08 -7.61 -11.09
N ILE A 114 9.33 -8.51 -12.07
CA ILE A 114 9.51 -8.12 -13.48
C ILE A 114 8.18 -7.65 -14.09
N THR A 115 7.08 -8.37 -13.83
CA THR A 115 5.74 -8.02 -14.31
C THR A 115 5.36 -6.62 -13.86
N THR A 116 5.44 -6.36 -12.54
CA THR A 116 4.95 -5.10 -11.97
C THR A 116 5.92 -3.94 -12.19
N LEU A 117 7.23 -4.20 -12.29
CA LEU A 117 8.20 -3.20 -12.76
C LEU A 117 7.92 -2.79 -14.20
N GLY A 118 7.64 -3.76 -15.08
CA GLY A 118 7.22 -3.48 -16.46
C GLY A 118 5.92 -2.67 -16.52
N ALA A 119 4.92 -3.06 -15.71
CA ALA A 119 3.67 -2.32 -15.61
C ALA A 119 3.89 -0.88 -15.09
N MET A 120 4.74 -0.71 -14.07
CA MET A 120 5.15 0.61 -13.56
C MET A 120 5.69 1.51 -14.66
N LEU A 121 6.62 0.98 -15.48
CA LEU A 121 7.22 1.73 -16.58
C LEU A 121 6.21 2.05 -17.68
N ILE A 122 5.33 1.09 -18.03
CA ILE A 122 4.27 1.30 -19.03
C ILE A 122 3.30 2.38 -18.57
N LEU A 123 2.82 2.30 -17.33
CA LEU A 123 1.88 3.27 -16.77
C LEU A 123 2.50 4.67 -16.67
N SER A 124 3.74 4.77 -16.19
CA SER A 124 4.47 6.05 -16.13
C SER A 124 4.70 6.62 -17.53
N GLY A 125 5.18 5.80 -18.47
CA GLY A 125 5.39 6.21 -19.87
C GLY A 125 4.10 6.67 -20.53
N ALA A 126 2.98 5.98 -20.31
CA ALA A 126 1.66 6.36 -20.82
C ALA A 126 1.20 7.74 -20.30
N VAL A 127 1.40 8.01 -19.01
CA VAL A 127 1.12 9.33 -18.42
C VAL A 127 1.96 10.41 -19.09
N PHE A 128 3.27 10.22 -19.21
CA PHE A 128 4.16 11.20 -19.83
C PHE A 128 3.85 11.41 -21.32
N LEU A 129 3.58 10.34 -22.07
CA LEU A 129 3.19 10.42 -23.46
C LEU A 129 1.89 11.19 -23.67
N TRP A 130 0.90 10.93 -22.83
CA TRP A 130 -0.42 11.57 -22.93
C TRP A 130 -0.43 13.02 -22.47
N THR A 131 0.38 13.37 -21.46
CA THR A 131 0.37 14.71 -20.84
C THR A 131 1.52 15.61 -21.30
N GLY A 132 2.54 15.06 -21.97
CA GLY A 132 3.80 15.77 -22.22
C GLY A 132 4.53 16.15 -20.93
N GLY A 133 4.29 15.43 -19.81
CA GLY A 133 4.85 15.71 -18.49
C GLY A 133 4.13 16.81 -17.70
N ALA A 134 3.15 17.49 -18.31
CA ALA A 134 2.35 18.56 -17.69
C ALA A 134 0.85 18.21 -17.73
N PRO A 135 0.32 17.47 -16.75
CA PRO A 135 -1.09 17.11 -16.71
C PRO A 135 -1.98 18.36 -16.75
N ARG A 136 -3.05 18.27 -17.54
CA ARG A 136 -4.05 19.32 -17.69
C ARG A 136 -5.39 18.82 -17.17
N GLY A 137 -6.30 19.74 -16.92
CA GLY A 137 -7.63 19.48 -16.39
C GLY A 137 -7.73 19.80 -14.91
N ALA A 138 -8.92 19.72 -14.37
CA ALA A 138 -9.22 20.06 -12.98
C ALA A 138 -10.13 19.00 -12.36
N LEU A 139 -9.92 18.72 -11.09
CA LEU A 139 -10.83 17.89 -10.30
C LEU A 139 -12.02 18.71 -9.84
N SER A 140 -13.23 18.17 -9.95
CA SER A 140 -14.45 18.77 -9.42
C SER A 140 -14.42 18.90 -7.90
N GLN A 141 -15.30 19.74 -7.34
CA GLN A 141 -15.42 19.84 -5.88
C GLN A 141 -15.92 18.52 -5.28
N GLY A 142 -16.89 17.85 -5.92
CA GLY A 142 -17.41 16.56 -5.50
C GLY A 142 -16.34 15.47 -5.45
N PHE A 143 -15.38 15.47 -6.39
CA PHE A 143 -14.24 14.57 -6.33
C PHE A 143 -13.29 14.92 -5.16
N ARG A 144 -12.99 16.20 -4.99
CA ARG A 144 -12.03 16.68 -3.98
C ARG A 144 -12.49 16.43 -2.55
N VAL A 145 -13.77 16.34 -2.29
CA VAL A 145 -14.36 16.05 -0.98
C VAL A 145 -13.74 14.80 -0.35
N PHE A 146 -13.52 13.71 -1.13
CA PHE A 146 -13.00 12.45 -0.62
C PHE A 146 -11.60 12.57 -0.01
N GLY A 147 -10.72 13.38 -0.58
CA GLY A 147 -9.37 13.57 -0.07
C GLY A 147 -9.20 14.85 0.77
N ARG A 148 -10.00 15.89 0.52
CA ARG A 148 -9.86 17.19 1.21
C ARG A 148 -10.49 17.18 2.59
N GLU A 149 -11.64 16.54 2.73
CA GLU A 149 -12.34 16.44 4.01
C GLU A 149 -11.87 15.18 4.76
N GLY A 150 -11.27 15.41 5.95
CA GLY A 150 -10.69 14.33 6.74
C GLY A 150 -11.71 13.26 7.14
N VAL A 151 -12.97 13.62 7.32
CA VAL A 151 -14.04 12.68 7.70
C VAL A 151 -14.22 11.59 6.63
N TRP A 152 -14.27 11.95 5.34
CA TRP A 152 -14.41 11.00 4.24
C TRP A 152 -13.16 10.12 4.09
N ALA A 153 -11.98 10.72 4.18
CA ALA A 153 -10.73 9.95 4.11
C ALA A 153 -10.62 8.91 5.23
N VAL A 154 -11.02 9.29 6.46
CA VAL A 154 -11.05 8.37 7.61
C VAL A 154 -12.15 7.31 7.45
N ALA A 155 -13.34 7.67 6.99
CA ALA A 155 -14.42 6.71 6.76
C ALA A 155 -14.01 5.64 5.74
N ILE A 156 -13.41 6.05 4.61
CA ILE A 156 -12.89 5.12 3.59
C ILE A 156 -11.78 4.24 4.17
N LEU A 157 -10.84 4.81 4.91
CA LEU A 157 -9.78 4.05 5.57
C LEU A 157 -10.37 2.98 6.52
N VAL A 158 -11.35 3.35 7.35
CA VAL A 158 -12.01 2.40 8.28
C VAL A 158 -12.70 1.28 7.50
N VAL A 159 -13.41 1.59 6.41
CA VAL A 159 -14.04 0.57 5.57
C VAL A 159 -12.99 -0.38 4.99
N VAL A 160 -11.87 0.15 4.46
CA VAL A 160 -10.78 -0.68 3.92
C VAL A 160 -10.15 -1.56 5.00
N VAL A 161 -9.89 -1.01 6.19
CA VAL A 161 -9.34 -1.79 7.32
C VAL A 161 -10.28 -2.92 7.72
N ILE A 162 -11.57 -2.64 7.86
CA ILE A 162 -12.59 -3.65 8.19
C ILE A 162 -12.64 -4.73 7.09
N ALA A 163 -12.71 -4.32 5.82
CA ALA A 163 -12.72 -5.25 4.69
C ALA A 163 -11.47 -6.14 4.66
N ALA A 164 -10.28 -5.56 4.85
CA ALA A 164 -9.02 -6.28 4.89
C ALA A 164 -8.98 -7.31 6.05
N VAL A 165 -9.46 -6.93 7.24
CA VAL A 165 -9.54 -7.84 8.38
C VAL A 165 -10.54 -8.96 8.13
N LEU A 166 -11.71 -8.67 7.56
CA LEU A 166 -12.72 -9.67 7.23
C LEU A 166 -12.21 -10.66 6.16
N LEU A 167 -11.55 -10.16 5.11
CA LEU A 167 -10.93 -10.99 4.08
C LEU A 167 -9.88 -11.94 4.68
N MET A 168 -9.06 -11.45 5.63
CA MET A 168 -8.06 -12.29 6.30
C MET A 168 -8.66 -13.32 7.26
N ARG A 169 -9.86 -13.09 7.77
CA ARG A 169 -10.60 -14.07 8.60
C ARG A 169 -11.35 -15.11 7.76
N ALA A 170 -11.64 -14.80 6.50
CA ALA A 170 -12.30 -15.70 5.56
C ALA A 170 -11.35 -16.80 5.04
N ASP A 171 -11.88 -17.72 4.24
CA ASP A 171 -11.12 -18.79 3.57
C ASP A 171 -9.99 -18.23 2.68
N PHE A 172 -10.22 -17.07 2.07
CA PHE A 172 -9.20 -16.38 1.31
C PHE A 172 -7.93 -16.11 2.13
N GLY A 173 -8.04 -15.58 3.33
CA GLY A 173 -6.87 -15.29 4.18
C GLY A 173 -6.08 -16.55 4.54
N ARG A 174 -6.77 -17.66 4.84
CA ARG A 174 -6.12 -18.96 5.11
C ARG A 174 -5.37 -19.50 3.89
N THR A 175 -6.00 -19.46 2.73
CA THR A 175 -5.39 -19.92 1.47
C THR A 175 -4.26 -19.01 1.01
N LEU A 176 -4.37 -17.70 1.24
CA LEU A 176 -3.33 -16.71 0.94
C LEU A 176 -2.05 -16.99 1.75
N VAL A 177 -2.19 -17.16 3.07
CA VAL A 177 -1.07 -17.50 3.96
C VAL A 177 -0.43 -18.82 3.57
N ALA A 178 -1.24 -19.84 3.28
CA ALA A 178 -0.75 -21.15 2.85
C ALA A 178 0.01 -21.07 1.51
N ALA A 179 -0.50 -20.29 0.55
CA ALA A 179 0.13 -20.09 -0.75
C ALA A 179 1.51 -19.43 -0.63
N GLY A 180 1.66 -18.46 0.29
CA GLY A 180 2.93 -17.78 0.51
C GLY A 180 3.91 -18.54 1.40
N ASP A 181 3.44 -19.35 2.36
CA ASP A 181 4.33 -20.11 3.26
C ASP A 181 5.00 -21.29 2.52
N ASN A 182 4.20 -22.06 1.77
CA ASN A 182 4.71 -23.16 0.94
C ASN A 182 3.76 -23.45 -0.23
N GLU A 183 4.09 -22.90 -1.39
CA GLU A 183 3.28 -23.06 -2.61
C GLU A 183 3.03 -24.53 -2.97
N LYS A 184 4.08 -25.39 -2.90
CA LYS A 184 3.97 -26.80 -3.28
C LYS A 184 3.00 -27.55 -2.35
N ALA A 185 3.15 -27.35 -1.05
CA ALA A 185 2.27 -27.97 -0.06
C ALA A 185 0.83 -27.44 -0.20
N ALA A 186 0.64 -26.16 -0.42
CA ALA A 186 -0.67 -25.57 -0.64
C ALA A 186 -1.38 -26.15 -1.87
N ARG A 187 -0.65 -26.31 -3.00
CA ARG A 187 -1.20 -26.96 -4.22
C ARG A 187 -1.58 -28.41 -3.97
N LEU A 188 -0.75 -29.18 -3.26
CA LEU A 188 -1.04 -30.58 -2.91
C LEU A 188 -2.26 -30.71 -1.98
N SER A 189 -2.51 -29.69 -1.15
CA SER A 189 -3.71 -29.61 -0.30
C SER A 189 -4.96 -29.07 -1.03
N GLY A 190 -4.90 -28.92 -2.36
CA GLY A 190 -6.03 -28.49 -3.17
C GLY A 190 -6.25 -26.96 -3.27
N VAL A 191 -5.33 -26.13 -2.73
CA VAL A 191 -5.42 -24.68 -2.85
C VAL A 191 -5.14 -24.25 -4.28
N ARG A 192 -6.03 -23.44 -4.85
CA ARG A 192 -5.86 -22.85 -6.19
C ARG A 192 -4.96 -21.59 -6.10
N VAL A 193 -3.65 -21.81 -5.86
CA VAL A 193 -2.68 -20.75 -5.61
C VAL A 193 -2.74 -19.61 -6.64
N ASP A 194 -2.84 -19.95 -7.93
CA ASP A 194 -2.90 -18.93 -9.00
C ASP A 194 -4.11 -18.00 -8.83
N ARG A 195 -5.28 -18.51 -8.47
CA ARG A 195 -6.48 -17.67 -8.25
C ARG A 195 -6.32 -16.77 -7.02
N VAL A 196 -5.72 -17.31 -5.97
CA VAL A 196 -5.45 -16.58 -4.73
C VAL A 196 -4.49 -15.40 -5.00
N ARG A 197 -3.41 -15.63 -5.76
CA ARG A 197 -2.46 -14.60 -6.17
C ARG A 197 -3.10 -13.55 -7.07
N VAL A 198 -3.85 -13.97 -8.10
CA VAL A 198 -4.57 -13.03 -8.97
C VAL A 198 -5.48 -12.13 -8.16
N PHE A 199 -6.24 -12.71 -7.21
CA PHE A 199 -7.12 -11.91 -6.35
C PHE A 199 -6.35 -10.95 -5.44
N ALA A 200 -5.15 -11.32 -4.94
CA ALA A 200 -4.28 -10.44 -4.19
C ALA A 200 -3.83 -9.22 -5.03
N PHE A 201 -3.44 -9.42 -6.29
CA PHE A 201 -3.12 -8.33 -7.21
C PHE A 201 -4.33 -7.44 -7.53
N VAL A 202 -5.52 -8.02 -7.69
CA VAL A 202 -6.77 -7.25 -7.88
C VAL A 202 -7.06 -6.36 -6.67
N LEU A 203 -6.85 -6.86 -5.45
CA LEU A 203 -6.98 -6.07 -4.23
C LEU A 203 -5.93 -4.95 -4.14
N SER A 204 -4.70 -5.21 -4.62
CA SER A 204 -3.63 -4.21 -4.73
C SER A 204 -4.02 -3.08 -5.69
N GLY A 205 -4.48 -3.42 -6.89
CA GLY A 205 -4.96 -2.43 -7.87
C GLY A 205 -6.15 -1.63 -7.38
N LEU A 206 -7.12 -2.28 -6.71
CA LEU A 206 -8.24 -1.59 -6.08
C LEU A 206 -7.77 -0.61 -4.99
N SER A 207 -6.79 -1.02 -4.17
CA SER A 207 -6.19 -0.13 -3.16
C SER A 207 -5.53 1.09 -3.78
N ALA A 208 -4.85 0.90 -4.93
CA ALA A 208 -4.22 2.00 -5.66
C ALA A 208 -5.27 2.98 -6.21
N ALA A 209 -6.40 2.49 -6.75
CA ALA A 209 -7.50 3.35 -7.20
C ALA A 209 -8.08 4.16 -6.04
N VAL A 210 -8.38 3.54 -4.91
CA VAL A 210 -8.91 4.24 -3.73
C VAL A 210 -7.89 5.24 -3.17
N ALA A 211 -6.62 4.88 -3.10
CA ALA A 211 -5.55 5.79 -2.68
C ALA A 211 -5.38 6.96 -3.66
N GLY A 212 -5.51 6.72 -4.97
CA GLY A 212 -5.49 7.74 -6.01
C GLY A 212 -6.62 8.75 -5.87
N ILE A 213 -7.83 8.29 -5.59
CA ILE A 213 -9.00 9.16 -5.33
C ILE A 213 -8.73 10.08 -4.13
N LEU A 214 -8.22 9.53 -3.02
CA LEU A 214 -7.92 10.33 -1.83
C LEU A 214 -6.77 11.30 -2.09
N LEU A 215 -5.70 10.84 -2.71
CA LEU A 215 -4.50 11.63 -2.96
C LEU A 215 -4.76 12.75 -3.95
N GLY A 216 -5.49 12.48 -5.04
CA GLY A 216 -5.93 13.50 -6.00
C GLY A 216 -6.77 14.59 -5.34
N GLY A 217 -7.68 14.22 -4.46
CA GLY A 217 -8.48 15.18 -3.69
C GLY A 217 -7.66 16.06 -2.74
N PHE A 218 -6.59 15.51 -2.17
CA PHE A 218 -5.73 16.15 -1.17
C PHE A 218 -4.53 16.88 -1.79
N ALA A 219 -3.70 16.18 -2.57
CA ALA A 219 -2.44 16.71 -3.09
C ALA A 219 -2.60 17.45 -4.43
N GLY A 220 -3.73 17.23 -5.11
CA GLY A 220 -3.96 17.78 -6.43
C GLY A 220 -3.31 16.98 -7.55
N VAL A 221 -3.18 17.60 -8.73
CA VAL A 221 -2.81 16.93 -9.98
C VAL A 221 -1.33 17.13 -10.28
N SER A 222 -0.59 16.02 -10.42
CA SER A 222 0.81 16.01 -10.83
C SER A 222 1.13 14.71 -11.56
N ALA A 223 2.04 14.77 -12.56
CA ALA A 223 2.54 13.57 -13.24
C ALA A 223 3.42 12.67 -12.35
N GLN A 224 3.71 13.11 -11.13
CA GLN A 224 4.58 12.41 -10.17
C GLN A 224 3.89 12.19 -8.82
N VAL A 225 2.57 12.38 -8.73
CA VAL A 225 1.83 12.35 -7.45
C VAL A 225 1.96 11.02 -6.71
N GLY A 226 2.11 9.92 -7.43
CA GLY A 226 2.29 8.58 -6.90
C GLY A 226 3.75 8.11 -6.83
N GLN A 227 4.71 8.96 -7.14
CA GLN A 227 6.13 8.57 -7.18
C GLN A 227 6.60 8.06 -5.82
N SER A 228 7.27 6.91 -5.83
CA SER A 228 7.82 6.21 -4.65
C SER A 228 6.79 5.65 -3.66
N LEU A 229 5.48 5.75 -3.92
CA LEU A 229 4.45 5.16 -3.06
C LEU A 229 4.54 3.62 -3.02
N GLU A 230 5.01 2.98 -4.09
CA GLU A 230 5.28 1.54 -4.12
C GLU A 230 6.28 1.13 -3.04
N PHE A 231 7.39 1.88 -2.92
CA PHE A 231 8.40 1.62 -1.91
C PHE A 231 7.93 1.97 -0.50
N GLN A 232 7.15 3.05 -0.35
CA GLN A 232 6.56 3.42 0.94
C GLN A 232 5.58 2.35 1.42
N ALA A 233 4.73 1.82 0.53
CA ALA A 233 3.79 0.75 0.85
C ALA A 233 4.51 -0.54 1.26
N ILE A 234 5.56 -0.96 0.52
CA ILE A 234 6.39 -2.10 0.89
C ILE A 234 7.06 -1.86 2.25
N THR A 235 7.67 -0.68 2.45
CA THR A 235 8.33 -0.31 3.72
C THR A 235 7.33 -0.39 4.88
N ALA A 236 6.13 0.15 4.72
CA ALA A 236 5.08 0.10 5.73
C ALA A 236 4.70 -1.34 6.09
N VAL A 237 4.50 -2.19 5.09
CA VAL A 237 4.15 -3.62 5.28
C VAL A 237 5.26 -4.36 6.02
N VAL A 238 6.51 -4.13 5.65
CA VAL A 238 7.68 -4.77 6.26
C VAL A 238 7.92 -4.24 7.68
N LEU A 239 7.76 -2.94 7.90
CA LEU A 239 7.83 -2.32 9.22
C LEU A 239 6.75 -2.91 10.16
N GLY A 240 5.57 -3.26 9.62
CA GLY A 240 4.53 -4.02 10.29
C GLY A 240 4.89 -5.48 10.61
N GLY A 241 6.11 -5.93 10.27
CA GLY A 241 6.61 -7.27 10.57
C GLY A 241 6.11 -8.37 9.62
N VAL A 242 5.65 -7.99 8.42
CA VAL A 242 5.31 -8.94 7.35
C VAL A 242 6.59 -9.43 6.69
N VAL A 243 6.68 -10.74 6.47
CA VAL A 243 7.86 -11.36 5.86
C VAL A 243 7.77 -11.25 4.34
N LEU A 244 8.79 -10.69 3.69
CA LEU A 244 8.84 -10.52 2.22
C LEU A 244 8.81 -11.84 1.44
N GLY A 245 9.19 -12.96 2.08
CA GLY A 245 9.07 -14.30 1.49
C GLY A 245 7.67 -14.91 1.55
N GLY A 246 6.66 -14.16 2.00
CA GLY A 246 5.27 -14.61 2.08
C GLY A 246 4.91 -15.41 3.34
N GLY A 247 3.66 -15.81 3.44
CA GLY A 247 3.11 -16.73 4.44
C GLY A 247 3.01 -16.20 5.87
N ARG A 248 3.55 -15.02 6.19
CA ARG A 248 3.63 -14.52 7.58
C ARG A 248 3.42 -13.03 7.67
N GLY A 249 2.56 -12.62 8.59
CA GLY A 249 2.27 -11.22 8.90
C GLY A 249 0.81 -11.01 9.29
N HIS A 250 0.50 -9.80 9.75
CA HIS A 250 -0.84 -9.40 10.13
C HIS A 250 -1.22 -8.09 9.41
N VAL A 251 -2.39 -8.06 8.77
CA VAL A 251 -2.84 -6.89 8.01
C VAL A 251 -2.92 -5.61 8.87
N VAL A 252 -3.39 -5.73 10.11
CA VAL A 252 -3.46 -4.59 11.04
C VAL A 252 -2.07 -4.06 11.38
N ALA A 253 -1.07 -4.94 11.50
CA ALA A 253 0.31 -4.54 11.75
C ALA A 253 0.94 -3.88 10.52
N ALA A 254 0.63 -4.34 9.30
CA ALA A 254 1.04 -3.70 8.06
C ALA A 254 0.47 -2.27 7.95
N ILE A 255 -0.81 -2.10 8.27
CA ILE A 255 -1.46 -0.79 8.33
C ILE A 255 -0.83 0.09 9.42
N ALA A 256 -0.57 -0.46 10.61
CA ALA A 256 0.15 0.27 11.67
C ALA A 256 1.56 0.68 11.24
N GLY A 257 2.21 -0.11 10.37
CA GLY A 257 3.47 0.26 9.73
C GLY A 257 3.37 1.51 8.86
N ALA A 258 2.26 1.69 8.12
CA ALA A 258 2.00 2.91 7.35
C ALA A 258 1.83 4.13 8.28
N PHE A 259 1.10 3.97 9.37
CA PHE A 259 0.99 5.01 10.39
C PHE A 259 2.34 5.36 11.02
N THR A 260 3.17 4.35 11.27
CA THR A 260 4.51 4.53 11.85
C THR A 260 5.43 5.28 10.88
N LEU A 261 5.41 4.91 9.60
CA LEU A 261 6.22 5.57 8.57
C LEU A 261 5.81 7.04 8.39
N GLU A 262 4.51 7.31 8.30
CA GLU A 262 3.97 8.66 8.19
C GLU A 262 4.24 9.50 9.45
N ALA A 263 4.14 8.90 10.64
CA ALA A 263 4.49 9.56 11.89
C ALA A 263 5.98 9.92 11.94
N LEU A 264 6.84 9.03 11.47
CA LEU A 264 8.28 9.29 11.35
C LEU A 264 8.56 10.46 10.40
N PHE A 265 7.96 10.47 9.20
CA PHE A 265 8.12 11.56 8.24
C PHE A 265 7.55 12.87 8.78
N THR A 266 6.41 12.82 9.48
CA THR A 266 5.86 14.00 10.16
C THR A 266 6.85 14.57 11.18
N LEU A 267 7.48 13.72 11.99
CA LEU A 267 8.44 14.15 12.99
C LEU A 267 9.71 14.74 12.34
N LEU A 268 10.22 14.11 11.27
CA LEU A 268 11.37 14.64 10.50
C LEU A 268 11.05 16.03 9.92
N ASN A 269 9.88 16.20 9.32
CA ASN A 269 9.43 17.47 8.76
C ASN A 269 9.30 18.57 9.83
N LEU A 270 8.81 18.24 11.03
CA LEU A 270 8.74 19.18 12.15
C LEU A 270 10.12 19.68 12.58
N HIS A 271 11.18 18.90 12.35
CA HIS A 271 12.57 19.29 12.63
C HIS A 271 13.28 19.89 11.41
N GLY A 272 12.55 20.23 10.34
CA GLY A 272 13.12 20.84 9.13
C GLY A 272 13.90 19.86 8.25
N ILE A 273 13.77 18.56 8.50
CA ILE A 273 14.40 17.50 7.72
C ILE A 273 13.42 17.06 6.64
N SER A 274 13.72 17.34 5.38
CA SER A 274 12.78 17.13 4.27
C SER A 274 13.22 16.07 3.26
N GLY A 275 12.27 15.57 2.51
CA GLY A 275 12.28 14.82 1.25
C GLY A 275 13.48 13.90 0.97
N ALA A 276 14.67 14.42 0.71
CA ALA A 276 15.82 13.61 0.34
C ALA A 276 16.24 12.61 1.44
N LEU A 277 16.15 13.04 2.72
CA LEU A 277 16.49 12.16 3.84
C LEU A 277 15.39 11.15 4.12
N GLU A 278 14.13 11.46 3.82
CA GLU A 278 13.02 10.50 3.90
C GLU A 278 13.27 9.28 3.01
N TYR A 279 13.75 9.49 1.76
CA TYR A 279 14.13 8.39 0.87
C TYR A 279 15.31 7.57 1.42
N ALA A 280 16.31 8.23 2.02
CA ALA A 280 17.44 7.52 2.63
C ALA A 280 16.99 6.67 3.82
N VAL A 281 16.18 7.23 4.71
CA VAL A 281 15.59 6.52 5.87
C VAL A 281 14.75 5.33 5.40
N GLN A 282 13.93 5.51 4.38
CA GLN A 282 13.13 4.45 3.79
C GLN A 282 14.01 3.31 3.25
N GLY A 283 15.06 3.64 2.50
CA GLY A 283 16.01 2.66 1.99
C GLY A 283 16.69 1.86 3.11
N VAL A 284 17.14 2.53 4.18
CA VAL A 284 17.73 1.88 5.36
C VAL A 284 16.73 0.94 6.04
N ILE A 285 15.47 1.36 6.21
CA ILE A 285 14.42 0.53 6.81
C ILE A 285 14.20 -0.74 5.98
N ILE A 286 14.09 -0.62 4.65
CA ILE A 286 13.91 -1.80 3.77
C ILE A 286 15.08 -2.76 3.91
N ILE A 287 16.33 -2.26 3.82
CA ILE A 287 17.54 -3.10 3.93
C ILE A 287 17.59 -3.79 5.29
N ALA A 288 17.40 -3.04 6.39
CA ALA A 288 17.42 -3.58 7.74
C ALA A 288 16.35 -4.67 7.95
N ALA A 289 15.15 -4.43 7.45
CA ALA A 289 14.03 -5.36 7.59
C ALA A 289 14.28 -6.66 6.80
N VAL A 290 14.83 -6.57 5.57
CA VAL A 290 15.22 -7.73 4.77
C VAL A 290 16.35 -8.51 5.44
N ALA A 291 17.37 -7.81 5.95
CA ALA A 291 18.50 -8.43 6.65
C ALA A 291 18.03 -9.19 7.90
N VAL A 292 17.19 -8.58 8.73
CA VAL A 292 16.64 -9.24 9.94
C VAL A 292 15.71 -10.41 9.57
N GLY A 293 14.91 -10.26 8.52
CA GLY A 293 14.05 -11.35 8.01
C GLY A 293 14.84 -12.52 7.45
N GLY A 294 16.02 -12.27 6.87
CA GLY A 294 16.95 -13.27 6.33
C GLY A 294 17.78 -13.99 7.40
N LEU A 295 18.00 -13.37 8.56
CA LEU A 295 18.66 -13.98 9.70
C LEU A 295 17.75 -15.03 10.34
N ARG A 296 17.63 -16.21 9.71
CA ARG A 296 17.10 -17.39 10.38
C ARG A 296 18.13 -17.79 11.42
N LEU A 297 17.89 -17.52 12.70
CA LEU A 297 18.58 -18.22 13.77
C LEU A 297 18.48 -19.71 13.46
N PRO A 298 19.61 -20.44 13.35
CA PRO A 298 19.55 -21.88 13.15
C PRO A 298 18.72 -22.45 14.30
N SER A 299 17.57 -23.05 13.96
CA SER A 299 16.84 -23.85 14.94
C SER A 299 17.84 -24.91 15.42
N LEU A 300 18.22 -24.87 16.69
CA LEU A 300 18.89 -25.98 17.35
C LEU A 300 17.97 -27.20 17.19
N ARG A 301 18.18 -27.97 16.11
CA ARG A 301 17.66 -29.32 16.02
C ARG A 301 18.41 -30.10 17.07
N LEU A 302 17.82 -30.24 18.25
CA LEU A 302 18.19 -31.31 19.15
C LEU A 302 18.00 -32.60 18.34
N SER A 303 19.11 -33.17 17.89
CA SER A 303 19.12 -34.51 17.30
C SER A 303 18.55 -35.45 18.36
N PRO A 304 17.50 -36.26 18.02
CA PRO A 304 17.10 -37.31 18.90
C PRO A 304 18.31 -38.27 18.98
N SER A 305 18.86 -38.40 20.17
CA SER A 305 19.87 -39.43 20.47
C SER A 305 19.30 -40.77 20.04
N LYS A 306 20.03 -41.45 19.15
CA LYS A 306 19.83 -42.86 18.88
C LYS A 306 20.04 -43.62 20.18
N VAL A 307 18.96 -44.19 20.70
CA VAL A 307 19.01 -45.34 21.61
C VAL A 307 18.39 -46.52 20.87
#